data_68dba46c4097c5482f5a6e59d93a929b
#
_entry.id   68dba46c4097c5482f5a6e59d93a929b
#
_cell.length_a   1.000
_cell.length_b   1.000
_cell.length_c   1.000
_cell.angle_alpha   90.00
_cell.angle_beta   90.00
_cell.angle_gamma   90.00
#
_symmetry.space_group_name_H-M   'P 1'
#
loop_
_entity.id
_entity.type
_entity.pdbx_description
1 polymer ?
#
loop_
_entity_poly.entity_id
_entity_poly.type
_entity_poly.pdbx_seq_one_letter_code
_entity_poly.pdbx_strand_id
1 'polypeptide(L)'
;YMLKNLTILDNIILPAVQSKKSKTNRREKVEKGLSLMRKLNIADTADHDINEVSGGQLQRACIARSMVNDPKIIFADEPTGALNRTSSNEVMEELVKLNGEGTTIMMVTHDAKVAAKCSRVLYIVDGNIRGEYNLGKFTPEADIRERERALNNWLLELGW
;
A
#
# COMPACT_ATOMS: atom_id res chain seq x y z
N TYR A 1 3.63 -10.00 6.84
CA TYR A 1 4.99 -10.47 7.18
C TYR A 1 5.61 -11.22 6.00
N MET A 2 6.87 -10.88 5.67
CA MET A 2 7.68 -11.60 4.70
C MET A 2 8.38 -12.78 5.38
N LEU A 3 8.63 -13.87 4.64
CA LEU A 3 9.34 -15.05 5.15
C LEU A 3 10.85 -14.82 5.06
N LYS A 4 11.56 -15.05 6.17
CA LYS A 4 13.00 -14.74 6.32
C LYS A 4 13.93 -15.67 5.50
N ASN A 5 13.44 -16.83 5.12
CA ASN A 5 14.20 -17.85 4.39
C ASN A 5 13.91 -17.85 2.88
N LEU A 6 13.31 -16.79 2.38
CA LEU A 6 13.00 -16.59 0.97
C LEU A 6 13.55 -15.25 0.51
N THR A 7 13.97 -15.17 -0.74
CA THR A 7 14.32 -13.90 -1.38
C THR A 7 13.11 -12.97 -1.48
N ILE A 8 13.33 -11.70 -1.77
CA ILE A 8 12.26 -10.72 -2.01
C ILE A 8 11.34 -11.20 -3.15
N LEU A 9 11.91 -11.67 -4.26
CA LEU A 9 11.13 -12.18 -5.39
C LEU A 9 10.29 -13.40 -5.00
N ASP A 10 10.88 -14.38 -4.30
CA ASP A 10 10.16 -15.59 -3.87
C ASP A 10 9.01 -15.25 -2.92
N ASN A 11 9.22 -14.28 -2.01
CA ASN A 11 8.16 -13.76 -1.16
C ASN A 11 7.01 -13.16 -1.98
N ILE A 12 7.33 -12.37 -3.01
CA ILE A 12 6.34 -11.69 -3.86
C ILE A 12 5.50 -12.70 -4.62
N ILE A 13 6.12 -13.71 -5.22
CA ILE A 13 5.40 -14.70 -6.05
C ILE A 13 4.71 -15.80 -5.25
N LEU A 14 5.01 -15.94 -3.96
CA LEU A 14 4.51 -17.03 -3.11
C LEU A 14 2.98 -17.19 -3.17
N PRO A 15 2.14 -16.13 -3.07
CA PRO A 15 0.69 -16.29 -3.18
C PRO A 15 0.23 -16.79 -4.55
N ALA A 16 0.94 -16.43 -5.62
CA ALA A 16 0.64 -16.95 -6.96
C ALA A 16 1.03 -18.43 -7.12
N VAL A 17 2.14 -18.82 -6.47
CA VAL A 17 2.58 -20.23 -6.49
C VAL A 17 1.60 -21.12 -5.72
N GLN A 18 1.10 -20.65 -4.58
CA GLN A 18 0.15 -21.38 -3.74
C GLN A 18 -1.29 -21.38 -4.28
N SER A 19 -1.61 -20.48 -5.21
CA SER A 19 -2.96 -20.37 -5.76
C SER A 19 -3.31 -21.57 -6.65
N LYS A 20 -4.26 -22.40 -6.21
CA LYS A 20 -4.82 -23.51 -7.01
C LYS A 20 -5.61 -23.03 -8.23
N LYS A 21 -6.02 -21.77 -8.27
CA LYS A 21 -6.78 -21.17 -9.39
C LYS A 21 -5.88 -20.70 -10.53
N SER A 22 -4.60 -20.49 -10.28
CA SER A 22 -3.65 -20.02 -11.29
C SER A 22 -3.22 -21.16 -12.19
N LYS A 23 -3.62 -21.11 -13.46
CA LYS A 23 -3.17 -22.05 -14.52
C LYS A 23 -1.78 -21.70 -15.08
N THR A 24 -1.17 -20.59 -14.61
CA THR A 24 0.13 -20.12 -15.09
C THR A 24 1.28 -20.99 -14.57
N ASN A 25 2.31 -21.18 -15.39
CA ASN A 25 3.50 -21.92 -15.00
C ASN A 25 4.41 -21.06 -14.09
N ARG A 26 5.46 -21.66 -13.52
CA ARG A 26 6.38 -20.95 -12.60
C ARG A 26 7.07 -19.76 -13.28
N ARG A 27 7.47 -19.91 -14.54
CA ARG A 27 8.16 -18.86 -15.31
C ARG A 27 7.29 -17.60 -15.43
N GLU A 28 6.03 -17.77 -15.81
CA GLU A 28 5.07 -16.67 -15.90
C GLU A 28 4.86 -15.95 -14.56
N LYS A 29 4.85 -16.69 -13.45
CA LYS A 29 4.73 -16.11 -12.09
C LYS A 29 5.96 -15.30 -11.73
N VAL A 30 7.16 -15.79 -12.04
CA VAL A 30 8.41 -15.07 -11.86
C VAL A 30 8.44 -13.79 -12.72
N GLU A 31 8.09 -13.88 -13.99
CA GLU A 31 8.02 -12.71 -14.89
C GLU A 31 7.03 -11.66 -14.38
N LYS A 32 5.88 -12.09 -13.86
CA LYS A 32 4.91 -11.19 -13.23
C LYS A 32 5.46 -10.54 -11.96
N GLY A 33 6.11 -11.31 -11.09
CA GLY A 33 6.79 -10.80 -9.90
C GLY A 33 7.82 -9.72 -10.25
N LEU A 34 8.71 -10.01 -11.19
CA LEU A 34 9.72 -9.06 -11.67
C LEU A 34 9.10 -7.81 -12.31
N SER A 35 7.99 -7.96 -13.04
CA SER A 35 7.25 -6.82 -13.60
C SER A 35 6.70 -5.90 -12.50
N LEU A 36 6.12 -6.46 -11.45
CA LEU A 36 5.65 -5.71 -10.28
C LEU A 36 6.80 -5.04 -9.54
N MET A 37 7.94 -5.72 -9.39
CA MET A 37 9.13 -5.15 -8.77
C MET A 37 9.69 -3.96 -9.56
N ARG A 38 9.73 -4.03 -10.89
CA ARG A 38 10.10 -2.89 -11.75
C ARG A 38 9.13 -1.73 -11.58
N LYS A 39 7.82 -2.00 -11.59
CA LYS A 39 6.78 -0.99 -11.41
C LYS A 39 6.92 -0.25 -10.07
N LEU A 40 7.36 -0.94 -9.02
CA LEU A 40 7.52 -0.41 -7.67
C LEU A 40 8.96 0.02 -7.34
N ASN A 41 9.85 0.10 -8.34
CA ASN A 41 11.24 0.54 -8.22
C ASN A 41 12.05 -0.25 -7.16
N ILE A 42 11.92 -1.58 -7.18
CA ILE A 42 12.65 -2.51 -6.30
C ILE A 42 13.21 -3.72 -7.06
N ALA A 43 13.37 -3.63 -8.39
CA ALA A 43 13.82 -4.76 -9.20
C ALA A 43 15.25 -5.23 -8.85
N ASP A 44 16.09 -4.33 -8.38
CA ASP A 44 17.45 -4.57 -7.91
C ASP A 44 17.51 -5.44 -6.64
N THR A 45 16.42 -5.58 -5.94
CA THR A 45 16.35 -6.37 -4.69
C THR A 45 15.84 -7.80 -4.87
N ALA A 46 15.65 -8.28 -6.11
CA ALA A 46 14.98 -9.55 -6.39
C ALA A 46 15.59 -10.74 -5.65
N ASP A 47 16.91 -10.82 -5.64
CA ASP A 47 17.68 -11.92 -5.04
C ASP A 47 18.14 -11.63 -3.60
N HIS A 48 17.78 -10.45 -3.05
CA HIS A 48 18.13 -10.08 -1.68
C HIS A 48 17.26 -10.78 -0.66
N ASP A 49 17.83 -11.00 0.54
CA ASP A 49 17.08 -11.37 1.72
C ASP A 49 16.34 -10.16 2.32
N ILE A 50 15.32 -10.41 3.13
CA ILE A 50 14.52 -9.33 3.74
C ILE A 50 15.33 -8.40 4.66
N ASN A 51 16.46 -8.85 5.17
CA ASN A 51 17.35 -8.06 6.05
C ASN A 51 18.35 -7.19 5.26
N GLU A 52 18.45 -7.37 3.94
CA GLU A 52 19.38 -6.64 3.06
C GLU A 52 18.74 -5.45 2.39
N VAL A 53 17.43 -5.23 2.61
CA VAL A 53 16.66 -4.16 1.99
C VAL A 53 16.20 -3.12 3.01
N SER A 54 16.00 -1.88 2.55
CA SER A 54 15.47 -0.82 3.39
C SER A 54 14.00 -1.08 3.76
N GLY A 55 13.50 -0.44 4.84
CA GLY A 55 12.09 -0.52 5.23
C GLY A 55 11.14 -0.11 4.11
N GLY A 56 11.48 0.93 3.35
CA GLY A 56 10.68 1.38 2.20
C GLY A 56 10.67 0.35 1.05
N GLN A 57 11.81 -0.26 0.73
CA GLN A 57 11.89 -1.35 -0.25
C GLN A 57 11.07 -2.57 0.20
N LEU A 58 11.19 -2.94 1.48
CA LEU A 58 10.42 -4.05 2.05
C LEU A 58 8.92 -3.78 1.98
N GLN A 59 8.48 -2.56 2.28
CA GLN A 59 7.07 -2.18 2.18
C GLN A 59 6.56 -2.23 0.75
N ARG A 60 7.34 -1.73 -0.24
CA ARG A 60 6.99 -1.85 -1.66
C ARG A 60 6.96 -3.32 -2.13
N ALA A 61 7.83 -4.18 -1.58
CA ALA A 61 7.76 -5.63 -1.81
C ALA A 61 6.47 -6.25 -1.24
N CYS A 62 6.01 -5.79 -0.07
CA CYS A 62 4.71 -6.20 0.48
C CYS A 62 3.55 -5.79 -0.44
N ILE A 63 3.60 -4.59 -1.03
CA ILE A 63 2.62 -4.14 -2.03
C ILE A 63 2.68 -5.03 -3.27
N ALA A 64 3.87 -5.30 -3.83
CA ALA A 64 4.06 -6.19 -4.97
C ALA A 64 3.45 -7.58 -4.72
N ARG A 65 3.73 -8.14 -3.54
CA ARG A 65 3.17 -9.44 -3.12
C ARG A 65 1.64 -9.40 -3.06
N SER A 66 1.04 -8.32 -2.57
CA SER A 66 -0.41 -8.19 -2.52
C SER A 66 -1.03 -8.12 -3.92
N MET A 67 -0.29 -7.58 -4.90
CA MET A 67 -0.73 -7.37 -6.29
C MET A 67 -0.57 -8.59 -7.19
N VAL A 68 0.20 -9.61 -6.80
CA VAL A 68 0.61 -10.71 -7.71
C VAL A 68 -0.56 -11.51 -8.30
N ASN A 69 -1.71 -11.53 -7.61
CA ASN A 69 -2.93 -12.22 -8.05
C ASN A 69 -4.02 -11.26 -8.58
N ASP A 70 -3.67 -10.05 -9.00
CA ASP A 70 -4.57 -9.02 -9.53
C ASP A 70 -5.81 -8.78 -8.63
N PRO A 71 -5.61 -8.40 -7.37
CA PRO A 71 -6.71 -8.21 -6.45
C PRO A 71 -7.57 -7.00 -6.85
N LYS A 72 -8.88 -7.07 -6.59
CA LYS A 72 -9.77 -5.92 -6.73
C LYS A 72 -9.66 -4.94 -5.56
N ILE A 73 -9.20 -5.43 -4.40
CA ILE A 73 -9.03 -4.64 -3.19
C ILE A 73 -7.75 -5.04 -2.45
N ILE A 74 -7.03 -4.05 -1.94
CA ILE A 74 -5.87 -4.20 -1.05
C ILE A 74 -6.27 -3.64 0.32
N PHE A 75 -5.96 -4.41 1.37
CA PHE A 75 -6.03 -3.97 2.75
C PHE A 75 -4.62 -3.58 3.21
N ALA A 76 -4.45 -2.35 3.66
CA ALA A 76 -3.20 -1.81 4.16
C ALA A 76 -3.37 -1.35 5.61
N ASP A 77 -2.64 -1.98 6.52
CA ASP A 77 -2.63 -1.66 7.94
C ASP A 77 -1.33 -0.90 8.25
N GLU A 78 -1.45 0.37 8.61
CA GLU A 78 -0.35 1.29 8.90
C GLU A 78 0.81 1.21 7.86
N PRO A 79 0.55 1.37 6.56
CA PRO A 79 1.54 1.07 5.52
C PRO A 79 2.78 1.97 5.56
N THR A 80 2.75 3.04 6.35
CA THR A 80 3.85 4.01 6.49
C THR A 80 4.35 4.14 7.92
N GLY A 81 3.75 3.48 8.89
CA GLY A 81 3.98 3.70 10.33
C GLY A 81 5.41 3.45 10.82
N ALA A 82 6.18 2.59 10.16
CA ALA A 82 7.56 2.28 10.51
C ALA A 82 8.60 2.96 9.58
N LEU A 83 8.17 3.89 8.70
CA LEU A 83 9.01 4.47 7.68
C LEU A 83 9.39 5.93 8.00
N ASN A 84 10.57 6.35 7.52
CA ASN A 84 10.90 7.77 7.49
C ASN A 84 10.02 8.51 6.46
N ARG A 85 10.01 9.85 6.53
CA ARG A 85 9.14 10.71 5.71
C ARG A 85 9.29 10.48 4.19
N THR A 86 10.52 10.29 3.72
CA THR A 86 10.78 10.07 2.29
C THR A 86 10.18 8.76 1.83
N SER A 87 10.51 7.66 2.52
CA SER A 87 9.97 6.33 2.20
C SER A 87 8.44 6.24 2.36
N SER A 88 7.87 6.96 3.35
CA SER A 88 6.42 7.07 3.51
C SER A 88 5.76 7.72 2.29
N ASN A 89 6.34 8.80 1.77
CA ASN A 89 5.82 9.45 0.58
C ASN A 89 5.90 8.54 -0.65
N GLU A 90 7.03 7.88 -0.87
CA GLU A 90 7.21 6.92 -1.98
C GLU A 90 6.16 5.80 -1.93
N VAL A 91 5.93 5.20 -0.77
CA VAL A 91 4.92 4.15 -0.58
C VAL A 91 3.51 4.68 -0.87
N MET A 92 3.18 5.88 -0.37
CA MET A 92 1.88 6.49 -0.62
C MET A 92 1.66 6.85 -2.10
N GLU A 93 2.70 7.33 -2.79
CA GLU A 93 2.63 7.60 -4.23
C GLU A 93 2.32 6.32 -5.03
N GLU A 94 2.97 5.20 -4.69
CA GLU A 94 2.68 3.92 -5.35
C GLU A 94 1.24 3.44 -5.06
N LEU A 95 0.74 3.58 -3.83
CA LEU A 95 -0.65 3.24 -3.51
C LEU A 95 -1.65 4.13 -4.28
N VAL A 96 -1.38 5.44 -4.39
CA VAL A 96 -2.22 6.37 -5.18
C VAL A 96 -2.23 5.98 -6.66
N LYS A 97 -1.08 5.61 -7.25
CA LYS A 97 -1.00 5.13 -8.64
C LYS A 97 -1.83 3.86 -8.83
N LEU A 98 -1.68 2.87 -7.95
CA LEU A 98 -2.45 1.62 -8.01
C LEU A 98 -3.96 1.87 -7.90
N ASN A 99 -4.38 2.80 -7.05
CA ASN A 99 -5.78 3.21 -6.96
C ASN A 99 -6.26 3.89 -8.25
N GLY A 100 -5.44 4.75 -8.85
CA GLY A 100 -5.71 5.38 -10.14
C GLY A 100 -5.88 4.37 -11.30
N GLU A 101 -5.22 3.22 -11.21
CA GLU A 101 -5.33 2.10 -12.16
C GLU A 101 -6.55 1.19 -11.91
N GLY A 102 -7.36 1.48 -10.89
CA GLY A 102 -8.62 0.76 -10.61
C GLY A 102 -8.57 -0.22 -9.44
N THR A 103 -7.44 -0.35 -8.73
CA THR A 103 -7.39 -1.16 -7.51
C THR A 103 -7.99 -0.40 -6.34
N THR A 104 -9.00 -0.95 -5.69
CA THR A 104 -9.53 -0.37 -4.44
C THR A 104 -8.52 -0.58 -3.31
N ILE A 105 -8.26 0.48 -2.52
CA ILE A 105 -7.37 0.40 -1.36
C ILE A 105 -8.17 0.79 -0.13
N MET A 106 -8.23 -0.10 0.84
CA MET A 106 -8.74 0.17 2.18
C MET A 106 -7.56 0.21 3.15
N MET A 107 -7.37 1.36 3.78
CA MET A 107 -6.21 1.61 4.63
C MET A 107 -6.65 1.92 6.06
N VAL A 108 -5.92 1.38 7.03
CA VAL A 108 -5.99 1.80 8.43
C VAL A 108 -4.77 2.64 8.73
N THR A 109 -4.96 3.82 9.31
CA THR A 109 -3.88 4.70 9.73
C THR A 109 -4.34 5.65 10.82
N HIS A 110 -3.41 6.07 11.67
CA HIS A 110 -3.60 7.17 12.63
C HIS A 110 -2.96 8.48 12.16
N ASP A 111 -2.37 8.50 10.95
CA ASP A 111 -1.75 9.71 10.37
C ASP A 111 -2.75 10.45 9.46
N ALA A 112 -3.20 11.64 9.92
CA ALA A 112 -4.11 12.48 9.15
C ALA A 112 -3.54 12.92 7.78
N LYS A 113 -2.19 13.03 7.63
CA LYS A 113 -1.54 13.36 6.35
C LYS A 113 -1.69 12.22 5.35
N VAL A 114 -1.60 10.99 5.84
CA VAL A 114 -1.85 9.78 5.03
C VAL A 114 -3.33 9.70 4.65
N ALA A 115 -4.23 9.88 5.63
CA ALA A 115 -5.67 9.86 5.42
C ALA A 115 -6.15 10.95 4.45
N ALA A 116 -5.52 12.13 4.43
CA ALA A 116 -5.83 13.22 3.50
C ALA A 116 -5.60 12.87 2.02
N LYS A 117 -4.84 11.82 1.70
CA LYS A 117 -4.67 11.28 0.35
C LYS A 117 -5.77 10.28 -0.05
N CYS A 118 -6.65 9.91 0.88
CA CYS A 118 -7.77 9.02 0.61
C CYS A 118 -8.99 9.79 0.08
N SER A 119 -9.85 9.13 -0.68
CA SER A 119 -11.09 9.76 -1.18
C SER A 119 -12.18 9.81 -0.12
N ARG A 120 -12.16 8.86 0.82
CA ARG A 120 -13.17 8.69 1.87
C ARG A 120 -12.47 8.26 3.16
N VAL A 121 -12.83 8.87 4.27
CA VAL A 121 -12.29 8.57 5.60
C VAL A 121 -13.42 8.17 6.53
N LEU A 122 -13.23 7.06 7.23
CA LEU A 122 -14.11 6.59 8.30
C LEU A 122 -13.37 6.76 9.63
N TYR A 123 -13.95 7.53 10.54
CA TYR A 123 -13.42 7.67 11.89
C TYR A 123 -14.03 6.60 12.80
N ILE A 124 -13.17 5.75 13.35
CA ILE A 124 -13.56 4.58 14.14
C ILE A 124 -13.03 4.73 15.57
N VAL A 125 -13.92 4.58 16.56
CA VAL A 125 -13.57 4.57 17.99
C VAL A 125 -14.27 3.37 18.63
N ASP A 126 -13.52 2.56 19.38
CA ASP A 126 -14.03 1.37 20.08
C ASP A 126 -14.85 0.44 19.17
N GLY A 127 -14.37 0.22 17.94
CA GLY A 127 -15.00 -0.64 16.94
C GLY A 127 -16.27 -0.07 16.29
N ASN A 128 -16.64 1.18 16.59
CA ASN A 128 -17.80 1.85 16.02
C ASN A 128 -17.41 2.99 15.11
N ILE A 129 -18.10 3.12 13.97
CA ILE A 129 -17.95 4.28 13.08
C ILE A 129 -18.59 5.49 13.75
N ARG A 130 -17.81 6.51 14.06
CA ARG A 130 -18.25 7.77 14.68
C ARG A 130 -18.46 8.87 13.64
N GLY A 131 -17.86 8.75 12.48
CA GLY A 131 -18.03 9.71 11.42
C GLY A 131 -17.50 9.21 10.09
N GLU A 132 -17.98 9.86 9.03
CA GLU A 132 -17.52 9.65 7.65
C GLU A 132 -17.25 11.01 7.02
N TYR A 133 -16.10 11.13 6.35
CA TYR A 133 -15.73 12.33 5.60
C TYR A 133 -15.38 11.97 4.16
N ASN A 134 -16.02 12.64 3.20
CA ASN A 134 -15.76 12.45 1.78
C ASN A 134 -14.88 13.59 1.25
N LEU A 135 -13.59 13.29 1.05
CA LEU A 135 -12.60 14.23 0.51
C LEU A 135 -12.62 14.31 -1.03
N GLY A 136 -13.35 13.40 -1.70
CA GLY A 136 -13.27 13.25 -3.14
C GLY A 136 -11.95 12.62 -3.61
N LYS A 137 -11.86 12.30 -4.89
CA LYS A 137 -10.68 11.66 -5.47
C LYS A 137 -9.42 12.52 -5.27
N PHE A 138 -8.35 11.88 -4.80
CA PHE A 138 -7.04 12.53 -4.72
C PHE A 138 -6.38 12.51 -6.10
N THR A 139 -5.85 13.67 -6.51
CA THR A 139 -5.03 13.81 -7.73
C THR A 139 -3.71 14.48 -7.36
N PRO A 140 -2.64 14.31 -8.17
CA PRO A 140 -1.34 14.95 -7.92
C PRO A 140 -1.41 16.48 -7.84
N GLU A 141 -2.39 17.10 -8.51
CA GLU A 141 -2.62 18.54 -8.54
C GLU A 141 -3.44 19.03 -7.34
N ALA A 142 -4.02 18.12 -6.55
CA ALA A 142 -4.82 18.47 -5.38
C ALA A 142 -3.95 19.17 -4.32
N ASP A 143 -4.48 20.24 -3.73
CA ASP A 143 -3.82 20.87 -2.59
C ASP A 143 -3.93 19.97 -1.35
N ILE A 144 -2.86 19.21 -1.11
CA ILE A 144 -2.80 18.29 0.03
C ILE A 144 -2.92 19.04 1.37
N ARG A 145 -2.47 20.29 1.47
CA ARG A 145 -2.54 21.08 2.71
C ARG A 145 -3.99 21.49 3.01
N GLU A 146 -4.75 21.85 1.98
CA GLU A 146 -6.17 22.15 2.13
C GLU A 146 -6.94 20.90 2.58
N ARG A 147 -6.69 19.76 1.95
CA ARG A 147 -7.31 18.46 2.31
C ARG A 147 -6.96 18.04 3.75
N GLU A 148 -5.69 18.16 4.12
CA GLU A 148 -5.23 17.86 5.48
C GLU A 148 -5.88 18.79 6.52
N ARG A 149 -5.98 20.09 6.22
CA ARG A 149 -6.62 21.07 7.09
C ARG A 149 -8.13 20.78 7.27
N ALA A 150 -8.83 20.50 6.18
CA ALA A 150 -10.25 20.16 6.20
C ALA A 150 -10.51 18.89 7.03
N LEU A 151 -9.69 17.85 6.82
CA LEU A 151 -9.78 16.59 7.56
C LEU A 151 -9.50 16.79 9.05
N ASN A 152 -8.45 17.53 9.42
CA ASN A 152 -8.11 17.80 10.81
C ASN A 152 -9.23 18.57 11.54
N ASN A 153 -9.81 19.59 10.90
CA ASN A 153 -10.92 20.33 11.48
C ASN A 153 -12.11 19.41 11.77
N TRP A 154 -12.47 18.56 10.81
CA TRP A 154 -13.55 17.60 11.00
C TRP A 154 -13.26 16.57 12.10
N LEU A 155 -12.03 16.07 12.21
CA LEU A 155 -11.62 15.15 13.27
C LEU A 155 -11.71 15.81 14.65
N LEU A 156 -11.27 17.07 14.78
CA LEU A 156 -11.37 17.83 16.02
C LEU A 156 -12.83 18.04 16.47
N GLU A 157 -13.77 18.26 15.54
CA GLU A 157 -15.21 18.34 15.86
C GLU A 157 -15.76 17.03 16.43
N LEU A 158 -15.14 15.89 16.08
CA LEU A 158 -15.50 14.56 16.59
C LEU A 158 -14.75 14.17 17.87
N GLY A 159 -13.87 15.04 18.36
CA GLY A 159 -13.12 14.81 19.61
C GLY A 159 -11.86 13.96 19.46
N TRP A 160 -11.27 13.95 18.25
CA TRP A 160 -10.00 13.27 17.96
C TRP A 160 -8.80 14.03 18.53
#